data_10fdff5f4b561dded67e2d086b248e7c
#
_entry.id   10fdff5f4b561dded67e2d086b248e7c
#
_cell.length_a   1.000
_cell.length_b   1.000
_cell.length_c   1.000
_cell.angle_alpha   90.00
_cell.angle_beta   90.00
_cell.angle_gamma   90.00
#
_symmetry.space_group_name_H-M   'P 1'
#
loop_
_entity.id
_entity.type
_entity.pdbx_description
1 polymer ?
#
loop_
_entity_poly.entity_id
_entity_poly.type
_entity_poly.pdbx_seq_one_letter_code
_entity_poly.pdbx_strand_id
1 'polypeptide(L)'
;LENLYSGQARALHIASSDKNKIKEIVDELTRNIQSKQPSLEMVKQAIKSLVYSKDSDSDKRKIQTIFGKIENSLHETEEFSVQSISLEHVKDQINGQSSWEKSIANLIPLDEKLNNEIGKNKSFEAKKVIYEKSSFKLVAEFLKQNSTNTWDESISENWLDYLSQQLYKATKVQ
;
A
#
# COMPACT_ATOMS: atom_id res chain seq x y z
N LEU A 1 3.76 -20.93 -7.31
CA LEU A 1 2.51 -20.83 -6.51
C LEU A 1 1.34 -21.54 -7.18
N GLU A 2 1.13 -21.36 -8.48
CA GLU A 2 0.02 -21.97 -9.22
C GLU A 2 -0.05 -23.51 -9.06
N ASN A 3 1.09 -24.20 -9.24
CA ASN A 3 1.16 -25.65 -9.05
C ASN A 3 0.89 -26.08 -7.60
N LEU A 4 1.26 -25.25 -6.62
CA LEU A 4 0.96 -25.51 -5.21
C LEU A 4 -0.54 -25.44 -4.95
N TYR A 5 -1.21 -24.37 -5.41
CA TYR A 5 -2.65 -24.23 -5.22
C TYR A 5 -3.46 -25.31 -5.95
N SER A 6 -3.10 -25.64 -7.18
CA SER A 6 -3.78 -26.67 -7.98
C SER A 6 -3.67 -28.05 -7.32
N GLY A 7 -2.48 -28.40 -6.79
CA GLY A 7 -2.26 -29.64 -6.07
C GLY A 7 -3.09 -29.73 -4.78
N GLN A 8 -3.10 -28.68 -3.98
CA GLN A 8 -3.85 -28.63 -2.73
C GLN A 8 -5.37 -28.60 -2.95
N ALA A 9 -5.85 -27.88 -3.98
CA ALA A 9 -7.27 -27.90 -4.34
C ALA A 9 -7.75 -29.30 -4.72
N ARG A 10 -6.94 -30.07 -5.48
CA ARG A 10 -7.24 -31.48 -5.79
C ARG A 10 -7.23 -32.37 -4.56
N ALA A 11 -6.27 -32.18 -3.65
CA ALA A 11 -6.19 -32.94 -2.40
C ALA A 11 -7.41 -32.69 -1.51
N LEU A 12 -7.85 -31.43 -1.39
CA LEU A 12 -9.07 -31.03 -0.66
C LEU A 12 -10.32 -31.66 -1.28
N HIS A 13 -10.44 -31.68 -2.60
CA HIS A 13 -11.55 -32.33 -3.28
C HIS A 13 -11.62 -33.82 -2.97
N ILE A 14 -10.49 -34.53 -2.97
CA ILE A 14 -10.42 -35.96 -2.65
C ILE A 14 -10.74 -36.22 -1.17
N ALA A 15 -10.33 -35.33 -0.27
CA ALA A 15 -10.55 -35.42 1.17
C ALA A 15 -11.94 -34.93 1.63
N SER A 16 -12.86 -34.61 0.73
CA SER A 16 -14.08 -33.82 0.92
C SER A 16 -14.99 -34.21 2.10
N SER A 17 -14.90 -35.40 2.65
CA SER A 17 -15.67 -35.86 3.82
C SER A 17 -14.83 -36.12 5.08
N ASP A 18 -13.51 -36.04 4.99
CA ASP A 18 -12.58 -36.27 6.09
C ASP A 18 -12.05 -34.95 6.68
N LYS A 19 -12.67 -34.51 7.79
CA LYS A 19 -12.32 -33.25 8.44
C LYS A 19 -10.84 -33.18 8.91
N ASN A 20 -10.27 -34.31 9.30
CA ASN A 20 -8.88 -34.35 9.78
C ASN A 20 -7.92 -34.16 8.60
N LYS A 21 -8.16 -34.85 7.49
CA LYS A 21 -7.37 -34.66 6.26
C LYS A 21 -7.50 -33.26 5.69
N ILE A 22 -8.71 -32.70 5.71
CA ILE A 22 -8.91 -31.30 5.28
C ILE A 22 -8.04 -30.36 6.11
N LYS A 23 -8.06 -30.53 7.45
CA LYS A 23 -7.23 -29.72 8.36
C LYS A 23 -5.73 -29.86 8.06
N GLU A 24 -5.25 -31.08 7.91
CA GLU A 24 -3.83 -31.36 7.58
C GLU A 24 -3.41 -30.66 6.27
N ILE A 25 -4.24 -30.76 5.22
CA ILE A 25 -3.97 -30.12 3.93
C ILE A 25 -3.93 -28.60 4.05
N VAL A 26 -4.88 -28.00 4.80
CA VAL A 26 -4.91 -26.55 5.03
C VAL A 26 -3.71 -26.11 5.85
N ASP A 27 -3.35 -26.83 6.92
CA ASP A 27 -2.18 -26.52 7.74
C ASP A 27 -0.87 -26.62 6.93
N GLU A 28 -0.76 -27.61 6.05
CA GLU A 28 0.39 -27.75 5.14
C GLU A 28 0.46 -26.60 4.14
N LEU A 29 -0.68 -26.23 3.52
CA LEU A 29 -0.75 -25.10 2.60
C LEU A 29 -0.32 -23.80 3.29
N THR A 30 -0.83 -23.55 4.50
CA THR A 30 -0.50 -22.38 5.31
C THR A 30 1.00 -22.33 5.58
N ARG A 31 1.62 -23.41 6.04
CA ARG A 31 3.08 -23.48 6.26
C ARG A 31 3.86 -23.20 4.98
N ASN A 32 3.43 -23.77 3.86
CA ASN A 32 4.07 -23.57 2.56
C ASN A 32 3.99 -22.12 2.08
N ILE A 33 2.87 -21.44 2.31
CA ILE A 33 2.72 -20.01 1.97
C ILE A 33 3.57 -19.16 2.93
N GLN A 34 3.53 -19.42 4.23
CA GLN A 34 4.32 -18.70 5.24
C GLN A 34 5.83 -18.82 4.97
N SER A 35 6.31 -19.99 4.54
CA SER A 35 7.73 -20.20 4.19
C SER A 35 8.19 -19.39 2.97
N LYS A 36 7.25 -18.93 2.14
CA LYS A 36 7.51 -18.11 0.93
C LYS A 36 7.22 -16.63 1.15
N GLN A 37 6.77 -16.26 2.35
CA GLN A 37 6.48 -14.86 2.64
C GLN A 37 7.76 -14.04 2.64
N PRO A 38 7.82 -12.90 1.93
CA PRO A 38 8.99 -12.04 1.95
C PRO A 38 9.19 -11.43 3.35
N SER A 39 10.43 -11.10 3.68
CA SER A 39 10.71 -10.33 4.89
C SER A 39 10.21 -8.88 4.75
N LEU A 40 10.03 -8.18 5.88
CA LEU A 40 9.67 -6.76 5.86
C LEU A 40 10.67 -5.93 5.05
N GLU A 41 11.97 -6.22 5.16
CA GLU A 41 13.00 -5.52 4.40
C GLU A 41 12.86 -5.76 2.88
N MET A 42 12.55 -6.98 2.47
CA MET A 42 12.27 -7.27 1.05
C MET A 42 11.04 -6.50 0.55
N VAL A 43 9.99 -6.40 1.36
CA VAL A 43 8.80 -5.59 1.03
C VAL A 43 9.18 -4.12 0.90
N LYS A 44 9.94 -3.56 1.85
CA LYS A 44 10.42 -2.17 1.81
C LYS A 44 11.21 -1.89 0.53
N GLN A 45 12.18 -2.73 0.20
CA GLN A 45 13.00 -2.57 -1.01
C GLN A 45 12.15 -2.66 -2.29
N ALA A 46 11.20 -3.58 -2.33
CA ALA A 46 10.32 -3.74 -3.47
C ALA A 46 9.43 -2.51 -3.71
N ILE A 47 8.80 -1.95 -2.65
CA ILE A 47 7.95 -0.78 -2.82
C ILE A 47 8.75 0.51 -3.01
N LYS A 48 9.95 0.62 -2.44
CA LYS A 48 10.86 1.76 -2.64
C LYS A 48 11.19 1.99 -4.11
N SER A 49 11.28 0.92 -4.90
CA SER A 49 11.57 0.98 -6.33
C SER A 49 10.41 1.47 -7.20
N LEU A 50 9.19 1.56 -6.65
CA LEU A 50 8.02 2.00 -7.39
C LEU A 50 8.02 3.50 -7.60
N VAL A 51 7.80 3.90 -8.85
CA VAL A 51 7.82 5.31 -9.26
C VAL A 51 6.53 5.70 -9.98
N TYR A 52 6.10 6.92 -9.72
CA TYR A 52 4.98 7.55 -10.42
C TYR A 52 5.31 9.01 -10.71
N SER A 53 5.21 9.38 -11.99
CA SER A 53 5.41 10.75 -12.43
C SER A 53 4.61 11.00 -13.70
N LYS A 54 4.58 12.26 -14.18
CA LYS A 54 3.95 12.59 -15.46
C LYS A 54 4.57 11.84 -16.64
N ASP A 55 5.86 11.54 -16.55
CA ASP A 55 6.63 10.91 -17.62
C ASP A 55 6.69 9.38 -17.46
N SER A 56 6.22 8.85 -16.32
CA SER A 56 6.23 7.41 -16.02
C SER A 56 5.06 7.03 -15.12
N ASP A 57 4.08 6.36 -15.68
CA ASP A 57 2.89 5.85 -14.98
C ASP A 57 2.84 4.32 -14.88
N SER A 58 3.93 3.65 -15.28
CA SER A 58 4.00 2.18 -15.33
C SER A 58 3.65 1.50 -14.00
N ASP A 59 3.99 2.11 -12.87
CA ASP A 59 3.73 1.57 -11.54
C ASP A 59 2.46 2.13 -10.88
N LYS A 60 1.74 3.03 -11.54
CA LYS A 60 0.53 3.67 -11.01
C LYS A 60 -0.47 2.66 -10.42
N ARG A 61 -0.80 1.62 -11.18
CA ARG A 61 -1.76 0.59 -10.73
C ARG A 61 -1.23 -0.22 -9.55
N LYS A 62 0.07 -0.52 -9.51
CA LYS A 62 0.70 -1.23 -8.40
C LYS A 62 0.62 -0.40 -7.12
N ILE A 63 0.95 0.90 -7.21
CA ILE A 63 0.90 1.84 -6.09
C ILE A 63 -0.55 2.00 -5.58
N GLN A 64 -1.52 2.17 -6.48
CA GLN A 64 -2.93 2.22 -6.12
C GLN A 64 -3.40 0.93 -5.42
N THR A 65 -2.95 -0.24 -5.90
CA THR A 65 -3.26 -1.53 -5.28
C THR A 65 -2.66 -1.64 -3.87
N ILE A 66 -1.42 -1.16 -3.68
CA ILE A 66 -0.75 -1.14 -2.37
C ILE A 66 -1.52 -0.25 -1.40
N PHE A 67 -1.83 0.98 -1.79
CA PHE A 67 -2.61 1.90 -0.96
C PHE A 67 -4.00 1.33 -0.63
N GLY A 68 -4.68 0.73 -1.60
CA GLY A 68 -5.98 0.08 -1.38
C GLY A 68 -5.91 -1.08 -0.39
N LYS A 69 -4.85 -1.91 -0.46
CA LYS A 69 -4.65 -3.00 0.51
C LYS A 69 -4.37 -2.48 1.91
N ILE A 70 -3.54 -1.46 2.05
CA ILE A 70 -3.25 -0.84 3.34
C ILE A 70 -4.53 -0.19 3.89
N GLU A 71 -5.24 0.60 3.08
CA GLU A 71 -6.49 1.24 3.48
C GLU A 71 -7.52 0.23 3.97
N ASN A 72 -7.76 -0.85 3.22
CA ASN A 72 -8.68 -1.91 3.62
C ASN A 72 -8.26 -2.56 4.95
N SER A 73 -6.95 -2.71 5.21
CA SER A 73 -6.47 -3.27 6.46
C SER A 73 -6.62 -2.33 7.67
N LEU A 74 -6.73 -1.03 7.43
CA LEU A 74 -7.00 -0.04 8.46
C LEU A 74 -8.49 0.08 8.82
N HIS A 75 -9.38 -0.48 7.99
CA HIS A 75 -10.81 -0.57 8.29
C HIS A 75 -11.10 -1.92 8.96
N GLU A 76 -11.82 -1.87 10.09
CA GLU A 76 -12.20 -3.07 10.85
C GLU A 76 -13.36 -3.85 10.20
N THR A 77 -14.04 -3.24 9.21
CA THR A 77 -15.20 -3.83 8.53
C THR A 77 -14.89 -4.12 7.07
N GLU A 78 -15.34 -5.28 6.56
CA GLU A 78 -15.16 -5.71 5.17
C GLU A 78 -15.97 -4.89 4.15
N GLU A 79 -16.84 -3.99 4.59
CA GLU A 79 -17.75 -3.21 3.74
C GLU A 79 -17.07 -2.01 3.04
N PHE A 80 -15.82 -1.69 3.38
CA PHE A 80 -15.13 -0.56 2.77
C PHE A 80 -14.56 -0.96 1.41
N SER A 81 -15.16 -0.44 0.36
CA SER A 81 -14.68 -0.60 -1.02
C SER A 81 -14.01 0.70 -1.47
N VAL A 82 -12.69 0.67 -1.66
CA VAL A 82 -11.97 1.79 -2.28
C VAL A 82 -12.36 1.85 -3.76
N GLN A 83 -13.28 2.75 -4.12
CA GLN A 83 -13.79 2.86 -5.50
C GLN A 83 -12.79 3.48 -6.47
N SER A 84 -12.03 4.49 -6.04
CA SER A 84 -10.96 5.09 -6.83
C SER A 84 -9.92 5.74 -5.93
N ILE A 85 -8.65 5.53 -6.25
CA ILE A 85 -7.51 6.17 -5.58
C ILE A 85 -6.83 7.07 -6.60
N SER A 86 -6.80 8.38 -6.34
CA SER A 86 -5.88 9.30 -7.00
C SER A 86 -4.56 9.32 -6.25
N LEU A 87 -3.45 9.49 -6.96
CA LEU A 87 -2.11 9.58 -6.36
C LEU A 87 -1.70 11.04 -6.28
N GLU A 88 -1.48 11.53 -5.08
CA GLU A 88 -1.03 12.88 -4.81
C GLU A 88 0.45 12.88 -4.43
N HIS A 89 1.24 13.76 -5.07
CA HIS A 89 2.61 14.04 -4.67
C HIS A 89 2.64 15.06 -3.54
N VAL A 90 3.11 14.64 -2.38
CA VAL A 90 3.22 15.52 -1.20
C VAL A 90 4.15 16.70 -1.51
N LYS A 91 5.32 16.43 -2.08
CA LYS A 91 6.17 17.46 -2.69
C LYS A 91 5.97 17.44 -4.20
N ASP A 92 5.63 18.60 -4.75
CA ASP A 92 5.45 18.73 -6.19
C ASP A 92 6.75 18.41 -6.93
N GLN A 93 6.61 17.72 -8.04
CA GLN A 93 7.73 17.42 -8.95
C GLN A 93 8.11 18.68 -9.73
N ILE A 94 9.02 19.45 -9.18
CA ILE A 94 9.59 20.61 -9.86
C ILE A 94 10.83 20.16 -10.64
N ASN A 95 10.70 20.07 -11.96
CA ASN A 95 11.79 19.73 -12.88
C ASN A 95 12.46 18.37 -12.72
N GLY A 96 11.83 17.40 -12.07
CA GLY A 96 12.21 16.00 -12.13
C GLY A 96 13.61 15.64 -11.61
N GLN A 97 14.19 16.43 -10.72
CA GLN A 97 15.60 16.31 -10.35
C GLN A 97 15.90 15.23 -9.32
N SER A 98 14.98 14.95 -8.38
CA SER A 98 15.23 13.97 -7.33
C SER A 98 14.44 12.69 -7.55
N SER A 99 15.11 11.53 -7.41
CA SER A 99 14.48 10.21 -7.56
C SER A 99 13.39 9.96 -6.52
N TRP A 100 13.58 10.45 -5.28
CA TRP A 100 12.62 10.26 -4.19
C TRP A 100 11.31 11.01 -4.41
N GLU A 101 11.33 12.16 -5.11
CA GLU A 101 10.11 12.92 -5.43
C GLU A 101 9.14 12.14 -6.32
N LYS A 102 9.65 11.16 -7.08
CA LYS A 102 8.85 10.27 -7.94
C LYS A 102 8.48 8.95 -7.25
N SER A 103 9.11 8.63 -6.13
CA SER A 103 8.91 7.36 -5.44
C SER A 103 7.58 7.32 -4.67
N ILE A 104 7.14 6.11 -4.34
CA ILE A 104 5.97 5.90 -3.48
C ILE A 104 6.11 6.61 -2.12
N ALA A 105 7.35 6.86 -1.65
CA ALA A 105 7.62 7.57 -0.42
C ALA A 105 7.12 9.02 -0.41
N ASN A 106 6.95 9.63 -1.59
CA ASN A 106 6.41 10.97 -1.76
C ASN A 106 4.93 10.98 -2.15
N LEU A 107 4.24 9.85 -2.05
CA LEU A 107 2.85 9.71 -2.48
C LEU A 107 1.92 9.43 -1.31
N ILE A 108 0.70 9.94 -1.42
CA ILE A 108 -0.44 9.54 -0.60
C ILE A 108 -1.65 9.22 -1.50
N PRO A 109 -2.56 8.33 -1.07
CA PRO A 109 -3.85 8.16 -1.72
C PRO A 109 -4.73 9.37 -1.42
N LEU A 110 -5.47 9.85 -2.40
CA LEU A 110 -6.41 10.93 -2.19
C LEU A 110 -7.65 10.75 -3.07
N ASP A 111 -8.78 11.30 -2.64
CA ASP A 111 -9.97 11.41 -3.48
C ASP A 111 -9.67 12.28 -4.71
N GLU A 112 -10.12 11.89 -5.88
CA GLU A 112 -9.84 12.61 -7.13
C GLU A 112 -10.27 14.09 -7.05
N LYS A 113 -11.42 14.36 -6.42
CA LYS A 113 -11.92 15.72 -6.21
C LYS A 113 -10.96 16.56 -5.37
N LEU A 114 -10.46 16.01 -4.26
CA LEU A 114 -9.52 16.69 -3.38
C LEU A 114 -8.17 16.88 -4.06
N ASN A 115 -7.71 15.89 -4.81
CA ASN A 115 -6.46 16.01 -5.57
C ASN A 115 -6.53 17.14 -6.61
N ASN A 116 -7.66 17.27 -7.29
CA ASN A 116 -7.90 18.38 -8.23
C ASN A 116 -7.98 19.76 -7.52
N GLU A 117 -8.50 19.81 -6.26
CA GLU A 117 -8.56 21.03 -5.45
C GLU A 117 -7.17 21.54 -5.05
N ILE A 118 -6.19 20.64 -4.86
CA ILE A 118 -4.82 21.02 -4.48
C ILE A 118 -4.19 21.94 -5.52
N GLY A 119 -4.35 21.64 -6.80
CA GLY A 119 -3.69 22.41 -7.85
C GLY A 119 -2.16 22.27 -7.80
N LYS A 120 -1.46 23.23 -8.46
CA LYS A 120 0.01 23.18 -8.56
C LYS A 120 0.68 24.15 -7.59
N ASN A 121 1.91 23.82 -7.18
CA ASN A 121 2.84 24.69 -6.43
C ASN A 121 2.32 25.14 -5.06
N LYS A 122 1.52 24.34 -4.37
CA LYS A 122 1.15 24.62 -2.99
C LYS A 122 2.24 24.13 -2.02
N SER A 123 2.45 24.91 -0.96
CA SER A 123 3.30 24.46 0.15
C SER A 123 2.69 23.22 0.82
N PHE A 124 3.51 22.41 1.49
CA PHE A 124 3.04 21.25 2.24
C PHE A 124 1.98 21.62 3.29
N GLU A 125 2.19 22.75 3.99
CA GLU A 125 1.22 23.29 4.95
C GLU A 125 -0.16 23.57 4.31
N ALA A 126 -0.18 24.20 3.13
CA ALA A 126 -1.43 24.48 2.42
C ALA A 126 -2.12 23.20 1.93
N LYS A 127 -1.35 22.18 1.55
CA LYS A 127 -1.88 20.87 1.15
C LYS A 127 -2.50 20.12 2.33
N LYS A 128 -1.93 20.21 3.55
CA LYS A 128 -2.45 19.54 4.75
C LYS A 128 -3.90 19.91 5.04
N VAL A 129 -4.28 21.18 4.85
CA VAL A 129 -5.68 21.64 5.03
C VAL A 129 -6.66 20.90 4.09
N ILE A 130 -6.18 20.50 2.92
CA ILE A 130 -6.99 19.72 1.98
C ILE A 130 -6.97 18.24 2.37
N TYR A 131 -5.83 17.70 2.78
CA TYR A 131 -5.67 16.33 3.24
C TYR A 131 -6.58 16.00 4.44
N GLU A 132 -6.80 16.96 5.34
CA GLU A 132 -7.72 16.81 6.49
C GLU A 132 -9.18 16.52 6.09
N LYS A 133 -9.55 16.83 4.83
CA LYS A 133 -10.90 16.54 4.30
C LYS A 133 -11.02 15.12 3.72
N SER A 134 -9.91 14.39 3.62
CA SER A 134 -9.90 13.05 3.01
C SER A 134 -10.64 12.03 3.88
N SER A 135 -11.36 11.13 3.22
CA SER A 135 -11.99 9.98 3.86
C SER A 135 -11.05 8.80 4.10
N PHE A 136 -9.83 8.83 3.52
CA PHE A 136 -8.85 7.77 3.68
C PHE A 136 -8.23 7.77 5.07
N LYS A 137 -8.32 6.65 5.79
CA LYS A 137 -7.63 6.45 7.07
C LYS A 137 -6.12 6.55 6.94
N LEU A 138 -5.58 6.09 5.81
CA LEU A 138 -4.15 6.18 5.52
C LEU A 138 -3.68 7.64 5.45
N VAL A 139 -4.51 8.55 4.94
CA VAL A 139 -4.20 10.00 4.94
C VAL A 139 -4.27 10.57 6.35
N ALA A 140 -5.23 10.15 7.16
CA ALA A 140 -5.29 10.56 8.57
C ALA A 140 -4.04 10.10 9.36
N GLU A 141 -3.58 8.87 9.14
CA GLU A 141 -2.31 8.38 9.73
C GLU A 141 -1.09 9.15 9.20
N PHE A 142 -1.07 9.49 7.91
CA PHE A 142 -0.03 10.35 7.34
C PHE A 142 0.05 11.70 8.05
N LEU A 143 -1.08 12.39 8.23
CA LEU A 143 -1.14 13.69 8.91
C LEU A 143 -0.72 13.60 10.38
N LYS A 144 -1.12 12.55 11.08
CA LYS A 144 -0.75 12.30 12.48
C LYS A 144 0.76 12.13 12.66
N GLN A 145 1.43 11.44 11.73
CA GLN A 145 2.87 11.23 11.78
C GLN A 145 3.67 12.46 11.32
N ASN A 146 3.07 13.32 10.49
CA ASN A 146 3.72 14.47 9.87
C ASN A 146 3.10 15.80 10.37
N SER A 147 3.17 16.03 11.68
CA SER A 147 2.66 17.24 12.33
C SER A 147 3.43 18.51 11.97
N THR A 148 4.70 18.40 11.55
CA THR A 148 5.54 19.53 11.08
C THR A 148 5.05 20.07 9.74
N ASN A 149 5.45 21.30 9.40
CA ASN A 149 5.10 21.93 8.12
C ASN A 149 6.20 21.74 7.06
N THR A 150 7.14 20.84 7.31
CA THR A 150 8.21 20.49 6.39
C THR A 150 8.00 19.08 5.83
N TRP A 151 8.37 18.90 4.56
CA TRP A 151 8.38 17.61 3.88
C TRP A 151 9.65 17.52 3.03
N ASP A 152 10.50 16.58 3.37
CA ASP A 152 11.79 16.33 2.72
C ASP A 152 12.06 14.83 2.55
N GLU A 153 13.20 14.48 1.97
CA GLU A 153 13.58 13.10 1.71
C GLU A 153 13.67 12.25 3.00
N SER A 154 14.21 12.82 4.08
CA SER A 154 14.34 12.09 5.34
C SER A 154 12.98 11.77 5.97
N ILE A 155 12.05 12.71 5.92
CA ILE A 155 10.68 12.50 6.41
C ILE A 155 9.93 11.51 5.52
N SER A 156 10.15 11.59 4.20
CA SER A 156 9.54 10.64 3.25
C SER A 156 10.00 9.19 3.46
N GLU A 157 11.25 8.98 3.88
CA GLU A 157 11.75 7.63 4.25
C GLU A 157 11.02 7.06 5.47
N ASN A 158 10.69 7.88 6.48
CA ASN A 158 9.88 7.43 7.63
C ASN A 158 8.47 7.02 7.17
N TRP A 159 7.91 7.75 6.22
CA TRP A 159 6.63 7.37 5.61
C TRP A 159 6.71 6.08 4.82
N LEU A 160 7.79 5.86 4.08
CA LEU A 160 8.06 4.60 3.40
C LEU A 160 8.14 3.44 4.39
N ASP A 161 8.79 3.63 5.53
CA ASP A 161 8.88 2.62 6.59
C ASP A 161 7.49 2.26 7.12
N TYR A 162 6.66 3.25 7.37
CA TYR A 162 5.27 3.03 7.78
C TYR A 162 4.48 2.26 6.73
N LEU A 163 4.51 2.69 5.47
CA LEU A 163 3.83 2.00 4.36
C LEU A 163 4.27 0.54 4.25
N SER A 164 5.58 0.29 4.37
CA SER A 164 6.16 -1.06 4.31
C SER A 164 5.63 -1.96 5.42
N GLN A 165 5.57 -1.43 6.64
CA GLN A 165 5.05 -2.14 7.81
C GLN A 165 3.56 -2.44 7.66
N GLN A 166 2.75 -1.47 7.21
CA GLN A 166 1.32 -1.68 7.02
C GLN A 166 1.04 -2.68 5.89
N LEU A 167 1.76 -2.58 4.76
CA LEU A 167 1.62 -3.54 3.67
C LEU A 167 2.01 -4.95 4.11
N TYR A 168 3.13 -5.08 4.83
CA TYR A 168 3.57 -6.37 5.37
C TYR A 168 2.51 -6.98 6.28
N LYS A 169 1.92 -6.18 7.20
CA LYS A 169 0.81 -6.64 8.07
C LYS A 169 -0.42 -7.04 7.26
N ALA A 170 -0.82 -6.22 6.28
CA ALA A 170 -2.00 -6.46 5.44
C ALA A 170 -1.89 -7.69 4.53
N THR A 171 -0.66 -8.15 4.27
CA THR A 171 -0.39 -9.30 3.37
C THR A 171 0.16 -10.52 4.08
N LYS A 172 0.40 -10.42 5.39
CA LYS A 172 0.90 -11.55 6.19
C LYS A 172 -0.16 -12.64 6.29
N VAL A 173 0.24 -13.86 5.95
CA VAL A 173 -0.59 -15.06 6.17
C VAL A 173 -0.60 -15.36 7.66
N GLN A 174 -1.79 -15.38 8.24
CA GLN A 174 -2.03 -15.74 9.63
C GLN A 174 -2.15 -17.26 9.80
#